data_00f9ee97276d17c42ad07736bb7dda74
#
_entry.id   00f9ee97276d17c42ad07736bb7dda74
#
_cell.length_a   1.000
_cell.length_b   1.000
_cell.length_c   1.000
_cell.angle_alpha   90.00
_cell.angle_beta   90.00
_cell.angle_gamma   90.00
#
_symmetry.space_group_name_H-M   'P 1'
#
loop_
_entity.id
_entity.type
_entity.pdbx_description
1 polymer ?
#
loop_
_entity_poly.entity_id
_entity_poly.type
_entity_poly.pdbx_seq_one_letter_code
_entity_poly.pdbx_strand_id
1 'polypeptide(L)'
;MEQKTQVAVVGGGLVGSLFASYLAHHDVNVDLFDLRPDSRLQEHVKGRSINLALSFRGLKALKITGSENILEEIKGIPMRGRMIHNNDGSKNIILYDPVHGQVRIIFALKVLFKINTANTAEKHDRVNLHFNHKLRSINIHSGELEFSSGWGFSTVRKEFLKQPMFNYSQHYIEHAYIELHISSGSNGQFLMDPNYLHIWPRRTFMMIALPNCDASWTVTLFMPVNEFAKLESPDKLMKFFETYFFDAIDLIGKEKLIMDFFASKPSPLISVKCNPYHSGGKVVMIGDAAHAIVPFMGLEDCFILDELLRITDFNTEQAFLQFSKLRCLDGEAVCDLAMYNYVEMRDLVSRRSFIWRKHMDDLLHRLFPSFWIPLYSSVTFSDMRYSKCIANKQEQDRVSIPQNMMMHGFALRPWIYLTVHIMNVTERFKTKTPRYYS
;
A
#
# COMPACT_ATOMS: atom_id res chain seq x y z
N MET A 1 -39.23 -19.43 -8.12
CA MET A 1 -38.53 -18.18 -7.73
C MET A 1 -37.10 -18.58 -7.51
N GLU A 2 -36.21 -18.16 -8.41
CA GLU A 2 -34.78 -18.34 -8.21
C GLU A 2 -34.37 -17.62 -6.94
N GLN A 3 -33.74 -18.33 -6.02
CA GLN A 3 -33.22 -17.77 -4.79
C GLN A 3 -32.08 -16.84 -5.16
N LYS A 4 -32.33 -15.51 -5.17
CA LYS A 4 -31.30 -14.52 -5.51
C LYS A 4 -30.17 -14.66 -4.50
N THR A 5 -28.95 -14.87 -5.00
CA THR A 5 -27.75 -14.93 -4.16
C THR A 5 -27.61 -13.65 -3.35
N GLN A 6 -27.49 -13.79 -2.04
CA GLN A 6 -27.31 -12.68 -1.11
C GLN A 6 -25.93 -12.79 -0.45
N VAL A 7 -25.17 -11.71 -0.44
CA VAL A 7 -23.83 -11.63 0.12
C VAL A 7 -23.76 -10.53 1.17
N ALA A 8 -23.25 -10.85 2.35
CA ALA A 8 -22.92 -9.86 3.36
C ALA A 8 -21.45 -9.45 3.26
N VAL A 9 -21.19 -8.16 3.08
CA VAL A 9 -19.86 -7.57 3.11
C VAL A 9 -19.67 -6.87 4.45
N VAL A 10 -18.72 -7.34 5.26
CA VAL A 10 -18.45 -6.79 6.59
C VAL A 10 -17.23 -5.87 6.56
N GLY A 11 -17.49 -4.58 6.68
CA GLY A 11 -16.49 -3.51 6.65
C GLY A 11 -16.66 -2.60 5.42
N GLY A 12 -17.37 -1.49 5.57
CA GLY A 12 -17.57 -0.44 4.55
C GLY A 12 -16.34 0.45 4.38
N GLY A 13 -15.14 -0.16 4.32
CA GLY A 13 -13.91 0.50 3.94
C GLY A 13 -13.74 0.55 2.42
N LEU A 14 -12.54 0.95 1.95
CA LEU A 14 -12.23 1.02 0.51
C LEU A 14 -12.47 -0.31 -0.20
N VAL A 15 -11.98 -1.39 0.39
CA VAL A 15 -12.05 -2.74 -0.18
C VAL A 15 -13.48 -3.26 -0.18
N GLY A 16 -14.19 -3.16 0.96
CA GLY A 16 -15.55 -3.68 1.07
C GLY A 16 -16.54 -2.93 0.18
N SER A 17 -16.45 -1.59 0.13
CA SER A 17 -17.31 -0.79 -0.76
C SER A 17 -17.04 -1.07 -2.24
N LEU A 18 -15.75 -1.23 -2.62
CA LEU A 18 -15.40 -1.59 -3.98
C LEU A 18 -15.91 -2.98 -4.33
N PHE A 19 -15.72 -3.97 -3.45
CA PHE A 19 -16.16 -5.33 -3.71
C PHE A 19 -17.70 -5.44 -3.76
N ALA A 20 -18.42 -4.69 -2.93
CA ALA A 20 -19.87 -4.59 -3.02
C ALA A 20 -20.34 -4.09 -4.39
N SER A 21 -19.64 -3.10 -4.97
CA SER A 21 -19.91 -2.61 -6.32
C SER A 21 -19.64 -3.69 -7.38
N TYR A 22 -18.59 -4.47 -7.27
CA TYR A 22 -18.30 -5.59 -8.17
C TYR A 22 -19.44 -6.63 -8.16
N LEU A 23 -19.85 -7.06 -6.98
CA LEU A 23 -20.92 -8.05 -6.82
C LEU A 23 -22.26 -7.55 -7.39
N ALA A 24 -22.56 -6.26 -7.18
CA ALA A 24 -23.79 -5.66 -7.70
C ALA A 24 -23.83 -5.63 -9.24
N HIS A 25 -22.69 -5.48 -9.92
CA HIS A 25 -22.59 -5.58 -11.37
C HIS A 25 -22.92 -6.99 -11.91
N HIS A 26 -22.83 -8.01 -11.06
CA HIS A 26 -23.19 -9.38 -11.40
C HIS A 26 -24.57 -9.80 -10.89
N ASP A 27 -25.46 -8.83 -10.68
CA ASP A 27 -26.83 -9.06 -10.20
C ASP A 27 -26.95 -9.72 -8.82
N VAL A 28 -25.87 -9.67 -8.00
CA VAL A 28 -25.85 -10.17 -6.62
C VAL A 28 -26.42 -9.12 -5.68
N ASN A 29 -27.31 -9.50 -4.78
CA ASN A 29 -27.78 -8.62 -3.71
C ASN A 29 -26.76 -8.56 -2.59
N VAL A 30 -26.39 -7.36 -2.18
CA VAL A 30 -25.32 -7.12 -1.21
C VAL A 30 -25.82 -6.30 -0.03
N ASP A 31 -25.61 -6.81 1.17
CA ASP A 31 -25.75 -6.05 2.41
C ASP A 31 -24.34 -5.69 2.92
N LEU A 32 -23.99 -4.40 2.89
CA LEU A 32 -22.69 -3.88 3.34
C LEU A 32 -22.82 -3.28 4.75
N PHE A 33 -22.14 -3.88 5.70
CA PHE A 33 -22.14 -3.48 7.10
C PHE A 33 -20.86 -2.74 7.49
N ASP A 34 -20.96 -1.56 8.14
CA ASP A 34 -19.83 -0.89 8.79
C ASP A 34 -20.14 -0.62 10.26
N LEU A 35 -19.18 -0.91 11.12
CA LEU A 35 -19.21 -0.59 12.55
C LEU A 35 -19.34 0.91 12.81
N ARG A 36 -18.75 1.72 11.97
CA ARG A 36 -18.68 3.18 12.10
C ARG A 36 -19.95 3.82 11.54
N PRO A 37 -20.28 5.03 12.02
CA PRO A 37 -21.30 5.83 11.38
C PRO A 37 -20.89 6.20 9.95
N ASP A 38 -21.86 6.62 9.16
CA ASP A 38 -21.62 7.06 7.79
C ASP A 38 -20.64 8.22 7.76
N SER A 39 -19.47 7.99 7.17
CA SER A 39 -18.41 9.00 7.08
C SER A 39 -18.77 10.20 6.18
N ARG A 40 -19.82 10.08 5.36
CA ARG A 40 -20.33 11.17 4.51
C ARG A 40 -21.08 12.22 5.33
N LEU A 41 -21.65 11.81 6.48
CA LEU A 41 -22.41 12.67 7.39
C LEU A 41 -21.57 13.28 8.51
N GLN A 42 -20.26 12.92 8.59
CA GLN A 42 -19.38 13.43 9.63
C GLN A 42 -18.56 14.60 9.15
N GLU A 43 -18.41 15.63 9.98
CA GLU A 43 -17.42 16.67 9.76
C GLU A 43 -16.00 16.06 9.73
N HIS A 44 -15.20 16.47 8.74
CA HIS A 44 -13.84 15.96 8.59
C HIS A 44 -12.97 16.35 9.79
N VAL A 45 -12.65 15.39 10.63
CA VAL A 45 -11.65 15.58 11.70
C VAL A 45 -10.28 15.68 11.03
N LYS A 46 -9.71 16.89 11.02
CA LYS A 46 -8.32 17.13 10.59
C LYS A 46 -7.38 16.24 11.44
N GLY A 47 -6.49 15.49 10.81
CA GLY A 47 -5.39 14.81 11.50
C GLY A 47 -5.46 13.28 11.64
N ARG A 48 -6.34 12.57 10.92
CA ARG A 48 -6.36 11.10 10.89
C ARG A 48 -6.49 10.49 9.48
N SER A 49 -6.11 11.23 8.47
CA SER A 49 -6.24 10.78 7.08
C SER A 49 -4.87 10.56 6.48
N ILE A 50 -4.40 9.32 6.51
CA ILE A 50 -3.23 8.92 5.72
C ILE A 50 -3.61 9.03 4.25
N ASN A 51 -2.86 9.81 3.49
CA ASN A 51 -3.02 9.87 2.04
C ASN A 51 -2.68 8.52 1.42
N LEU A 52 -3.46 8.13 0.41
CA LEU A 52 -3.25 6.90 -0.34
C LEU A 52 -2.51 7.20 -1.63
N ALA A 53 -1.45 6.44 -1.89
CA ALA A 53 -0.82 6.40 -3.20
C ALA A 53 -1.50 5.34 -4.06
N LEU A 54 -2.27 5.72 -5.06
CA LEU A 54 -2.95 4.81 -5.95
C LEU A 54 -2.01 4.44 -7.10
N SER A 55 -1.58 3.17 -7.15
CA SER A 55 -0.70 2.64 -8.18
C SER A 55 -1.48 2.04 -9.34
N PHE A 56 -0.76 1.56 -10.37
CA PHE A 56 -1.33 0.86 -11.53
C PHE A 56 -2.34 -0.24 -11.15
N ARG A 57 -2.04 -1.06 -10.12
CA ARG A 57 -2.92 -2.15 -9.65
C ARG A 57 -4.23 -1.64 -9.08
N GLY A 58 -4.17 -0.59 -8.27
CA GLY A 58 -5.37 0.04 -7.72
C GLY A 58 -6.22 0.73 -8.79
N LEU A 59 -5.57 1.40 -9.75
CA LEU A 59 -6.24 2.01 -10.90
C LEU A 59 -6.94 0.96 -11.76
N LYS A 60 -6.29 -0.18 -12.02
CA LYS A 60 -6.88 -1.29 -12.77
C LYS A 60 -8.13 -1.83 -12.07
N ALA A 61 -8.08 -2.03 -10.77
CA ALA A 61 -9.24 -2.48 -10.00
C ALA A 61 -10.41 -1.48 -10.08
N LEU A 62 -10.16 -0.18 -10.04
CA LEU A 62 -11.22 0.84 -10.13
C LEU A 62 -11.87 0.93 -11.51
N LYS A 63 -11.13 0.73 -12.59
CA LYS A 63 -11.66 0.85 -13.95
C LYS A 63 -12.80 -0.11 -14.25
N ILE A 64 -12.77 -1.31 -13.70
CA ILE A 64 -13.76 -2.35 -13.97
C ILE A 64 -15.13 -2.03 -13.40
N THR A 65 -15.19 -1.23 -12.33
CA THR A 65 -16.48 -0.79 -11.74
C THR A 65 -17.14 0.37 -12.50
N GLY A 66 -16.64 0.76 -13.66
CA GLY A 66 -17.12 1.95 -14.37
C GLY A 66 -16.79 3.26 -13.65
N SER A 67 -15.98 3.19 -12.59
CA SER A 67 -15.56 4.33 -11.78
C SER A 67 -14.34 5.04 -12.39
N GLU A 68 -14.27 5.14 -13.72
CA GLU A 68 -13.17 5.83 -14.40
C GLU A 68 -13.08 7.30 -13.97
N ASN A 69 -14.23 7.93 -13.70
CA ASN A 69 -14.32 9.30 -13.25
C ASN A 69 -13.96 9.49 -11.76
N ILE A 70 -13.78 8.42 -11.01
CA ILE A 70 -13.45 8.50 -9.57
C ILE A 70 -12.15 9.30 -9.32
N LEU A 71 -11.21 9.22 -10.26
CA LEU A 71 -9.95 9.96 -10.17
C LEU A 71 -10.12 11.47 -10.37
N GLU A 72 -11.02 11.87 -11.24
CA GLU A 72 -11.38 13.27 -11.46
C GLU A 72 -12.16 13.81 -10.26
N GLU A 73 -13.11 13.03 -9.76
CA GLU A 73 -13.91 13.38 -8.60
C GLU A 73 -13.07 13.57 -7.33
N ILE A 74 -12.07 12.71 -7.10
CA ILE A 74 -11.18 12.81 -5.92
C ILE A 74 -10.05 13.82 -6.10
N LYS A 75 -9.93 14.47 -7.26
CA LYS A 75 -8.88 15.46 -7.58
C LYS A 75 -7.47 14.97 -7.18
N GLY A 76 -7.14 13.76 -7.57
CA GLY A 76 -5.87 13.13 -7.20
C GLY A 76 -4.67 13.91 -7.71
N ILE A 77 -3.62 14.04 -6.90
CA ILE A 77 -2.39 14.74 -7.24
C ILE A 77 -1.41 13.76 -7.89
N PRO A 78 -0.99 14.02 -9.14
CA PRO A 78 -0.09 13.14 -9.87
C PRO A 78 1.34 13.21 -9.31
N MET A 79 1.98 12.04 -9.11
CA MET A 79 3.32 11.90 -8.54
C MET A 79 4.33 11.45 -9.58
N ARG A 80 5.40 12.21 -9.73
CA ARG A 80 6.52 11.94 -10.65
C ARG A 80 7.64 11.12 -9.99
N GLY A 81 7.81 11.26 -8.67
CA GLY A 81 8.92 10.61 -7.96
C GLY A 81 8.94 10.92 -6.48
N ARG A 82 10.12 10.71 -5.92
CA ARG A 82 10.47 11.03 -4.53
C ARG A 82 11.42 12.23 -4.52
N MET A 83 11.22 13.17 -3.60
CA MET A 83 12.15 14.25 -3.28
C MET A 83 12.85 13.89 -1.99
N ILE A 84 14.12 13.59 -2.04
CA ILE A 84 14.94 13.19 -0.89
C ILE A 84 15.57 14.45 -0.29
N HIS A 85 15.28 14.73 0.98
CA HIS A 85 15.86 15.82 1.76
C HIS A 85 17.05 15.29 2.58
N ASN A 86 18.26 15.61 2.16
CA ASN A 86 19.49 15.18 2.82
C ASN A 86 19.74 15.98 4.11
N ASN A 87 20.65 15.46 4.96
CA ASN A 87 21.01 16.11 6.22
C ASN A 87 21.74 17.45 6.05
N ASP A 88 22.33 17.69 4.90
CA ASP A 88 23.03 18.92 4.54
C ASP A 88 22.11 19.98 3.90
N GLY A 89 20.79 19.69 3.83
CA GLY A 89 19.78 20.55 3.20
C GLY A 89 19.69 20.41 1.69
N SER A 90 20.56 19.64 1.04
CA SER A 90 20.46 19.36 -0.38
C SER A 90 19.26 18.46 -0.68
N LYS A 91 18.71 18.56 -1.89
CA LYS A 91 17.57 17.78 -2.34
C LYS A 91 17.92 16.97 -3.59
N ASN A 92 17.54 15.70 -3.59
CA ASN A 92 17.74 14.80 -4.73
C ASN A 92 16.39 14.25 -5.21
N ILE A 93 16.19 14.19 -6.52
CA ILE A 93 14.99 13.63 -7.13
C ILE A 93 15.24 12.18 -7.54
N ILE A 94 14.35 11.28 -7.18
CA ILE A 94 14.31 9.90 -7.64
C ILE A 94 12.99 9.70 -8.38
N LEU A 95 13.03 9.65 -9.72
CA LEU A 95 11.85 9.45 -10.53
C LEU A 95 11.30 8.02 -10.37
N TYR A 96 9.97 7.89 -10.41
CA TYR A 96 9.28 6.59 -10.41
C TYR A 96 9.42 5.88 -11.76
N ASP A 97 9.35 6.62 -12.84
CA ASP A 97 9.54 6.11 -14.20
C ASP A 97 10.59 6.97 -14.94
N PRO A 98 11.88 6.69 -14.75
CA PRO A 98 12.95 7.47 -15.40
C PRO A 98 13.09 7.13 -16.89
N VAL A 99 12.45 6.06 -17.36
CA VAL A 99 12.53 5.58 -18.75
C VAL A 99 11.49 6.25 -19.64
N HIS A 100 10.23 6.30 -19.20
CA HIS A 100 9.13 6.83 -20.01
C HIS A 100 8.58 8.15 -19.49
N GLY A 101 9.01 8.60 -18.29
CA GLY A 101 8.57 9.86 -17.67
C GLY A 101 7.08 9.89 -17.31
N GLN A 102 6.43 8.72 -17.25
CA GLN A 102 4.99 8.64 -17.01
C GLN A 102 4.66 8.86 -15.54
N VAL A 103 3.57 9.58 -15.30
CA VAL A 103 2.96 9.70 -13.98
C VAL A 103 2.08 8.47 -13.76
N ARG A 104 2.49 7.58 -12.84
CA ARG A 104 1.80 6.31 -12.58
C ARG A 104 1.27 6.16 -11.18
N ILE A 105 1.44 7.16 -10.34
CA ILE A 105 0.96 7.19 -8.96
C ILE A 105 0.16 8.46 -8.75
N ILE A 106 -1.00 8.33 -8.13
CA ILE A 106 -1.87 9.44 -7.78
C ILE A 106 -2.10 9.41 -6.29
N PHE A 107 -1.82 10.50 -5.59
CA PHE A 107 -2.18 10.63 -4.19
C PHE A 107 -3.58 11.19 -4.03
N ALA A 108 -4.36 10.56 -3.16
CA ALA A 108 -5.70 10.98 -2.82
C ALA A 108 -5.94 10.85 -1.32
N LEU A 109 -6.74 11.74 -0.78
CA LEU A 109 -7.18 11.63 0.60
C LEU A 109 -7.99 10.34 0.78
N LYS A 110 -7.57 9.50 1.70
CA LYS A 110 -8.24 8.22 2.03
C LYS A 110 -9.73 8.40 2.30
N VAL A 111 -10.10 9.52 2.93
CA VAL A 111 -11.50 9.84 3.25
C VAL A 111 -12.31 10.11 1.98
N LEU A 112 -11.81 10.94 1.06
CA LEU A 112 -12.51 11.22 -0.21
C LEU A 112 -12.66 9.95 -1.05
N PHE A 113 -11.61 9.14 -1.11
CA PHE A 113 -11.66 7.88 -1.83
C PHE A 113 -12.69 6.90 -1.21
N LYS A 114 -12.77 6.83 0.12
CA LYS A 114 -13.77 6.03 0.84
C LYS A 114 -15.20 6.51 0.56
N ILE A 115 -15.42 7.82 0.58
CA ILE A 115 -16.73 8.41 0.29
C ILE A 115 -17.15 8.04 -1.14
N ASN A 116 -16.26 8.21 -2.11
CA ASN A 116 -16.59 7.93 -3.51
C ASN A 116 -16.83 6.44 -3.77
N THR A 117 -16.08 5.53 -3.15
CA THR A 117 -16.36 4.08 -3.27
C THR A 117 -17.69 3.69 -2.62
N ALA A 118 -18.05 4.30 -1.49
CA ALA A 118 -19.34 4.09 -0.85
C ALA A 118 -20.49 4.65 -1.71
N ASN A 119 -20.34 5.85 -2.26
CA ASN A 119 -21.32 6.44 -3.18
C ASN A 119 -21.49 5.59 -4.44
N THR A 120 -20.41 5.04 -4.98
CA THR A 120 -20.46 4.15 -6.15
C THR A 120 -21.21 2.87 -5.83
N ALA A 121 -20.98 2.26 -4.65
CA ALA A 121 -21.72 1.09 -4.21
C ALA A 121 -23.21 1.38 -4.03
N GLU A 122 -23.56 2.52 -3.42
CA GLU A 122 -24.97 2.92 -3.17
C GLU A 122 -25.76 3.25 -4.45
N LYS A 123 -25.08 3.63 -5.54
CA LYS A 123 -25.74 3.84 -6.86
C LYS A 123 -26.35 2.56 -7.45
N HIS A 124 -25.97 1.40 -6.94
CA HIS A 124 -26.54 0.13 -7.36
C HIS A 124 -27.77 -0.21 -6.49
N ASP A 125 -28.93 -0.41 -7.10
CA ASP A 125 -30.18 -0.81 -6.42
C ASP A 125 -30.05 -2.13 -5.63
N ARG A 126 -28.97 -2.86 -5.82
CA ARG A 126 -28.71 -4.15 -5.17
C ARG A 126 -27.81 -4.05 -3.94
N VAL A 127 -27.35 -2.86 -3.59
CA VAL A 127 -26.45 -2.66 -2.44
C VAL A 127 -27.19 -1.91 -1.34
N ASN A 128 -27.37 -2.55 -0.19
CA ASN A 128 -27.90 -1.93 1.01
C ASN A 128 -26.75 -1.59 1.97
N LEU A 129 -26.67 -0.35 2.44
CA LEU A 129 -25.64 0.12 3.37
C LEU A 129 -26.19 0.13 4.80
N HIS A 130 -25.49 -0.56 5.71
CA HIS A 130 -25.86 -0.67 7.13
C HIS A 130 -24.72 -0.10 8.00
N PHE A 131 -24.83 1.15 8.42
CA PHE A 131 -23.87 1.80 9.32
C PHE A 131 -24.22 1.56 10.80
N ASN A 132 -23.23 1.76 11.70
CA ASN A 132 -23.37 1.51 13.14
C ASN A 132 -23.71 0.04 13.49
N HIS A 133 -23.32 -0.89 12.62
CA HIS A 133 -23.55 -2.32 12.79
C HIS A 133 -22.24 -3.03 13.10
N LYS A 134 -22.08 -3.49 14.35
CA LYS A 134 -20.91 -4.27 14.78
C LYS A 134 -21.19 -5.75 14.64
N LEU A 135 -20.39 -6.45 13.87
CA LEU A 135 -20.41 -7.90 13.86
C LEU A 135 -19.98 -8.43 15.24
N ARG A 136 -20.85 -9.16 15.92
CA ARG A 136 -20.58 -9.82 17.20
C ARG A 136 -19.99 -11.20 17.02
N SER A 137 -20.64 -12.01 16.21
CA SER A 137 -20.24 -13.37 15.93
C SER A 137 -20.53 -13.73 14.48
N ILE A 138 -19.81 -14.70 13.98
CA ILE A 138 -20.04 -15.33 12.71
C ILE A 138 -19.88 -16.83 12.87
N ASN A 139 -20.84 -17.59 12.40
CA ASN A 139 -20.66 -19.02 12.19
C ASN A 139 -20.03 -19.21 10.81
N ILE A 140 -18.72 -19.51 10.77
CA ILE A 140 -17.98 -19.60 9.50
C ILE A 140 -18.35 -20.85 8.67
N HIS A 141 -19.10 -21.81 9.22
CA HIS A 141 -19.59 -22.99 8.49
C HIS A 141 -20.97 -22.76 7.86
N SER A 142 -21.88 -22.05 8.55
CA SER A 142 -23.20 -21.73 8.02
C SER A 142 -23.23 -20.37 7.29
N GLY A 143 -22.32 -19.46 7.59
CA GLY A 143 -22.32 -18.08 7.12
C GLY A 143 -23.25 -17.16 7.90
N GLU A 144 -23.86 -17.62 9.00
CA GLU A 144 -24.75 -16.80 9.83
C GLU A 144 -23.97 -15.72 10.57
N LEU A 145 -24.52 -14.50 10.57
CA LEU A 145 -23.95 -13.30 11.16
C LEU A 145 -24.84 -12.75 12.26
N GLU A 146 -24.25 -12.40 13.39
CA GLU A 146 -24.93 -11.71 14.47
C GLU A 146 -24.34 -10.30 14.64
N PHE A 147 -25.19 -9.29 14.60
CA PHE A 147 -24.80 -7.88 14.74
C PHE A 147 -25.31 -7.26 16.05
N SER A 148 -24.61 -6.21 16.51
CA SER A 148 -25.02 -5.36 17.61
C SER A 148 -24.68 -3.90 17.35
N SER A 149 -25.28 -2.98 18.07
CA SER A 149 -24.83 -1.60 18.17
C SER A 149 -23.64 -1.51 19.13
N GLY A 150 -22.50 -0.90 18.71
CA GLY A 150 -21.34 -0.63 19.60
C GLY A 150 -19.96 -0.88 19.00
N TRP A 151 -18.88 -0.51 19.71
CA TRP A 151 -17.48 -0.47 19.24
C TRP A 151 -16.71 -1.78 19.48
N GLY A 152 -15.75 -2.15 18.61
CA GLY A 152 -14.81 -3.28 18.80
C GLY A 152 -14.04 -3.73 17.58
N PHE A 153 -13.08 -4.68 17.78
CA PHE A 153 -12.16 -5.18 16.76
C PHE A 153 -12.77 -6.23 15.82
N SER A 154 -12.06 -6.51 14.67
CA SER A 154 -12.51 -7.47 13.66
C SER A 154 -12.88 -8.84 14.25
N THR A 155 -14.16 -9.19 14.18
CA THR A 155 -14.71 -10.44 14.71
C THR A 155 -14.45 -11.63 13.77
N VAL A 156 -14.49 -11.40 12.44
CA VAL A 156 -14.29 -12.48 11.44
C VAL A 156 -12.96 -13.20 11.66
N ARG A 157 -11.83 -12.46 11.73
CA ARG A 157 -10.52 -13.07 11.93
C ARG A 157 -10.42 -13.83 13.27
N LYS A 158 -11.10 -13.37 14.33
CA LYS A 158 -11.15 -14.10 15.61
C LYS A 158 -11.79 -15.48 15.49
N GLU A 159 -12.81 -15.62 14.65
CA GLU A 159 -13.42 -16.92 14.41
C GLU A 159 -12.52 -17.84 13.58
N PHE A 160 -11.78 -17.28 12.61
CA PHE A 160 -10.76 -18.05 11.89
C PHE A 160 -9.66 -18.57 12.80
N LEU A 161 -9.25 -17.81 13.83
CA LEU A 161 -8.25 -18.25 14.82
C LEU A 161 -8.67 -19.50 15.60
N LYS A 162 -9.95 -19.82 15.65
CA LYS A 162 -10.48 -21.05 16.29
C LYS A 162 -10.44 -22.27 15.37
N GLN A 163 -10.14 -22.06 14.07
CA GLN A 163 -10.15 -23.15 13.10
C GLN A 163 -8.83 -23.94 13.12
N PRO A 164 -8.88 -25.27 12.99
CA PRO A 164 -7.68 -26.06 12.81
C PRO A 164 -6.96 -25.65 11.52
N MET A 165 -5.64 -25.71 11.52
CA MET A 165 -4.77 -25.39 10.38
C MET A 165 -4.81 -23.94 9.90
N PHE A 166 -5.40 -23.02 10.67
CA PHE A 166 -5.33 -21.59 10.38
C PHE A 166 -4.03 -21.00 10.91
N ASN A 167 -3.16 -20.57 10.00
CA ASN A 167 -1.91 -19.90 10.31
C ASN A 167 -2.14 -18.39 10.45
N TYR A 168 -1.67 -17.85 11.56
CA TYR A 168 -1.75 -16.42 11.84
C TYR A 168 -0.45 -15.90 12.43
N SER A 169 0.03 -14.81 11.88
CA SER A 169 1.17 -14.07 12.41
C SER A 169 0.82 -12.60 12.50
N GLN A 170 1.01 -12.02 13.66
CA GLN A 170 0.92 -10.57 13.89
C GLN A 170 2.23 -10.10 14.48
N HIS A 171 2.87 -9.17 13.79
CA HIS A 171 4.14 -8.61 14.23
C HIS A 171 4.02 -7.11 14.42
N TYR A 172 4.33 -6.64 15.63
CA TYR A 172 4.52 -5.22 15.90
C TYR A 172 5.93 -4.83 15.50
N ILE A 173 6.02 -3.85 14.61
CA ILE A 173 7.32 -3.29 14.23
C ILE A 173 7.80 -2.42 15.40
N GLU A 174 9.10 -2.44 15.71
CA GLU A 174 9.69 -1.63 16.81
C GLU A 174 9.58 -0.11 16.60
N HIS A 175 8.88 0.29 15.55
CA HIS A 175 8.62 1.68 15.18
C HIS A 175 7.15 2.01 15.34
N ALA A 176 6.93 3.29 15.69
CA ALA A 176 5.62 3.92 15.67
C ALA A 176 5.65 5.12 14.72
N TYR A 177 4.49 5.73 14.52
CA TYR A 177 4.39 6.96 13.74
C TYR A 177 3.48 7.97 14.44
N ILE A 178 3.74 9.24 14.15
CA ILE A 178 2.82 10.34 14.45
C ILE A 178 2.55 11.13 13.17
N GLU A 179 1.40 11.77 13.13
CA GLU A 179 1.02 12.68 12.06
C GLU A 179 1.21 14.13 12.49
N LEU A 180 1.91 14.90 11.66
CA LEU A 180 2.10 16.33 11.76
C LEU A 180 1.49 16.98 10.51
N HIS A 181 1.37 18.29 10.50
CA HIS A 181 0.70 18.98 9.43
C HIS A 181 1.44 20.25 9.00
N ILE A 182 1.63 20.43 7.67
CA ILE A 182 2.08 21.69 7.08
C ILE A 182 0.86 22.37 6.46
N SER A 183 0.58 23.58 6.86
CA SER A 183 -0.52 24.38 6.30
C SER A 183 -0.19 24.84 4.88
N SER A 184 -1.21 25.16 4.09
CA SER A 184 -1.03 25.86 2.83
C SER A 184 -0.40 27.23 3.06
N GLY A 185 0.31 27.75 2.06
CA GLY A 185 0.82 29.12 2.08
C GLY A 185 -0.28 30.18 2.18
N SER A 186 0.08 31.40 2.51
CA SER A 186 -0.85 32.52 2.75
C SER A 186 -1.83 32.78 1.59
N ASN A 187 -1.43 32.44 0.36
CA ASN A 187 -2.26 32.58 -0.85
C ASN A 187 -2.89 31.24 -1.27
N GLY A 188 -2.93 30.23 -0.40
CA GLY A 188 -3.46 28.90 -0.73
C GLY A 188 -2.58 28.06 -1.65
N GLN A 189 -1.28 28.41 -1.80
CA GLN A 189 -0.32 27.65 -2.62
C GLN A 189 0.37 26.55 -1.80
N PHE A 190 0.90 25.54 -2.51
CA PHE A 190 1.80 24.55 -1.92
C PHE A 190 3.14 25.17 -1.51
N LEU A 191 3.63 24.83 -0.33
CA LEU A 191 4.95 25.27 0.17
C LEU A 191 6.11 24.42 -0.34
N MET A 192 5.84 23.27 -0.92
CA MET A 192 6.80 22.37 -1.57
C MET A 192 6.23 21.90 -2.91
N ASP A 193 7.04 21.26 -3.76
CA ASP A 193 6.55 20.72 -5.04
C ASP A 193 5.54 19.58 -4.81
N PRO A 194 4.27 19.73 -5.19
CA PRO A 194 3.23 18.75 -4.90
C PRO A 194 3.35 17.47 -5.73
N ASN A 195 4.20 17.44 -6.74
CA ASN A 195 4.33 16.29 -7.62
C ASN A 195 5.37 15.26 -7.14
N TYR A 196 5.86 15.38 -5.90
CA TYR A 196 6.80 14.45 -5.30
C TYR A 196 6.37 14.01 -3.90
N LEU A 197 6.68 12.75 -3.58
CA LEU A 197 6.71 12.29 -2.19
C LEU A 197 7.98 12.85 -1.54
N HIS A 198 7.86 13.77 -0.61
CA HIS A 198 8.99 14.30 0.14
C HIS A 198 9.40 13.31 1.23
N ILE A 199 10.69 12.99 1.31
CA ILE A 199 11.24 12.04 2.27
C ILE A 199 12.49 12.63 2.90
N TRP A 200 12.55 12.63 4.24
CA TRP A 200 13.72 12.94 5.05
C TRP A 200 14.27 11.64 5.65
N PRO A 201 15.16 10.90 4.96
CA PRO A 201 15.75 9.67 5.48
C PRO A 201 16.78 9.98 6.57
N ARG A 202 16.69 9.28 7.70
CA ARG A 202 17.59 9.46 8.86
C ARG A 202 18.05 8.12 9.44
N ARG A 203 18.29 7.12 8.61
CA ARG A 203 18.75 5.77 8.93
C ARG A 203 17.77 4.98 9.78
N THR A 204 17.68 5.28 11.07
CA THR A 204 16.80 4.57 12.01
C THR A 204 15.38 5.13 12.06
N PHE A 205 15.17 6.34 11.55
CA PHE A 205 13.87 6.99 11.46
C PHE A 205 13.75 7.78 10.15
N MET A 206 12.55 8.20 9.82
CA MET A 206 12.29 9.04 8.65
C MET A 206 11.06 9.90 8.87
N MET A 207 10.99 10.97 8.11
CA MET A 207 9.78 11.77 7.95
C MET A 207 9.39 11.78 6.49
N ILE A 208 8.10 11.71 6.20
CA ILE A 208 7.56 11.87 4.85
C ILE A 208 6.49 12.94 4.84
N ALA A 209 6.32 13.61 3.70
CA ALA A 209 5.24 14.56 3.49
C ALA A 209 4.51 14.27 2.18
N LEU A 210 3.19 14.28 2.25
CA LEU A 210 2.26 14.00 1.16
C LEU A 210 1.31 15.18 0.98
N PRO A 211 1.11 15.68 -0.25
CA PRO A 211 0.25 16.82 -0.50
C PRO A 211 -1.24 16.47 -0.35
N ASN A 212 -2.02 17.44 0.08
CA ASN A 212 -3.48 17.41 0.12
C ASN A 212 -4.07 18.35 -0.96
N CYS A 213 -5.32 18.11 -1.35
CA CYS A 213 -5.99 18.91 -2.38
C CYS A 213 -6.19 20.37 -1.99
N ASP A 214 -6.13 20.71 -0.71
CA ASP A 214 -6.22 22.09 -0.16
C ASP A 214 -4.85 22.78 -0.08
N ALA A 215 -3.85 22.25 -0.76
CA ALA A 215 -2.46 22.69 -0.75
C ALA A 215 -1.74 22.57 0.61
N SER A 216 -2.35 21.92 1.60
CA SER A 216 -1.71 21.51 2.83
C SER A 216 -0.93 20.19 2.65
N TRP A 217 -0.20 19.75 3.67
CA TRP A 217 0.55 18.49 3.65
C TRP A 217 0.28 17.66 4.89
N THR A 218 0.05 16.38 4.68
CA THR A 218 0.11 15.39 5.76
C THR A 218 1.55 14.94 5.90
N VAL A 219 2.12 15.17 7.08
CA VAL A 219 3.50 14.80 7.42
C VAL A 219 3.48 13.65 8.40
N THR A 220 4.25 12.60 8.13
CA THR A 220 4.32 11.44 9.01
C THR A 220 5.76 11.21 9.45
N LEU A 221 5.99 11.28 10.75
CA LEU A 221 7.28 10.94 11.38
C LEU A 221 7.24 9.49 11.87
N PHE A 222 8.11 8.65 11.32
CA PHE A 222 8.31 7.26 11.71
C PHE A 222 9.59 7.13 12.50
N MET A 223 9.51 6.56 13.71
CA MET A 223 10.66 6.46 14.59
C MET A 223 10.51 5.26 15.55
N PRO A 224 11.62 4.68 16.07
CA PRO A 224 11.54 3.69 17.12
C PRO A 224 10.77 4.23 18.33
N VAL A 225 9.96 3.36 18.95
CA VAL A 225 9.10 3.75 20.09
C VAL A 225 9.90 4.36 21.23
N ASN A 226 11.09 3.84 21.52
CA ASN A 226 11.99 4.35 22.56
C ASN A 226 12.54 5.75 22.24
N GLU A 227 12.67 6.12 20.96
CA GLU A 227 13.09 7.47 20.57
C GLU A 227 11.98 8.50 20.79
N PHE A 228 10.70 8.13 20.54
CA PHE A 228 9.57 8.98 20.89
C PHE A 228 9.53 9.30 22.39
N ALA A 229 9.81 8.30 23.23
CA ALA A 229 9.81 8.47 24.69
C ALA A 229 10.89 9.47 25.20
N LYS A 230 11.95 9.72 24.43
CA LYS A 230 12.98 10.69 24.77
C LYS A 230 12.57 12.15 24.53
N LEU A 231 11.56 12.37 23.67
CA LEU A 231 11.08 13.70 23.28
C LEU A 231 9.94 14.18 24.20
N GLU A 232 10.22 14.20 25.51
CA GLU A 232 9.25 14.46 26.57
C GLU A 232 8.96 15.94 26.85
N SER A 233 9.74 16.86 26.25
CA SER A 233 9.56 18.30 26.42
C SER A 233 9.70 19.09 25.12
N PRO A 234 9.10 20.28 25.00
CA PRO A 234 9.25 21.15 23.84
C PRO A 234 10.70 21.43 23.44
N ASP A 235 11.59 21.65 24.43
CA ASP A 235 13.00 21.92 24.17
C ASP A 235 13.72 20.71 23.57
N LYS A 236 13.45 19.50 24.10
CA LYS A 236 14.00 18.26 23.55
C LYS A 236 13.49 17.99 22.14
N LEU A 237 12.20 18.24 21.89
CA LEU A 237 11.60 18.12 20.58
C LEU A 237 12.25 19.10 19.59
N MET A 238 12.37 20.38 19.96
CA MET A 238 12.98 21.39 19.08
C MET A 238 14.43 21.06 18.77
N LYS A 239 15.23 20.68 19.76
CA LYS A 239 16.62 20.27 19.55
C LYS A 239 16.72 19.05 18.60
N PHE A 240 15.79 18.10 18.70
CA PHE A 240 15.71 16.96 17.78
C PHE A 240 15.42 17.42 16.34
N PHE A 241 14.43 18.30 16.15
CA PHE A 241 14.11 18.81 14.82
C PHE A 241 15.21 19.69 14.23
N GLU A 242 15.84 20.55 15.03
CA GLU A 242 17.01 21.36 14.63
C GLU A 242 18.19 20.50 14.18
N THR A 243 18.37 19.34 14.81
CA THR A 243 19.44 18.40 14.47
C THR A 243 19.16 17.60 13.20
N TYR A 244 17.92 17.15 13.01
CA TYR A 244 17.60 16.15 11.99
C TYR A 244 16.67 16.64 10.89
N PHE A 245 15.85 17.68 11.14
CA PHE A 245 14.80 18.14 10.25
C PHE A 245 14.71 19.67 10.20
N PHE A 246 15.86 20.35 10.27
CA PHE A 246 15.91 21.82 10.36
C PHE A 246 15.15 22.51 9.24
N ASP A 247 15.18 21.95 8.01
CA ASP A 247 14.48 22.45 6.82
C ASP A 247 12.96 22.26 6.87
N ALA A 248 12.45 21.45 7.79
CA ALA A 248 11.02 21.22 7.99
C ALA A 248 10.41 22.12 9.08
N ILE A 249 11.23 22.74 9.93
CA ILE A 249 10.72 23.58 11.05
C ILE A 249 9.93 24.77 10.52
N ASP A 250 10.48 25.49 9.54
CA ASP A 250 9.82 26.66 8.96
C ASP A 250 8.58 26.28 8.15
N LEU A 251 8.56 25.07 7.55
CA LEU A 251 7.40 24.56 6.81
C LEU A 251 6.23 24.21 7.72
N ILE A 252 6.50 23.59 8.88
CA ILE A 252 5.48 23.18 9.85
C ILE A 252 5.05 24.36 10.72
N GLY A 253 6.00 25.21 11.10
CA GLY A 253 5.87 26.25 12.10
C GLY A 253 6.17 25.73 13.51
N LYS A 254 7.02 26.44 14.26
CA LYS A 254 7.56 25.98 15.56
C LYS A 254 6.48 25.69 16.60
N GLU A 255 5.55 26.62 16.78
CA GLU A 255 4.45 26.49 17.75
C GLU A 255 3.52 25.33 17.36
N LYS A 256 3.22 25.22 16.06
CA LYS A 256 2.36 24.18 15.53
C LYS A 256 3.00 22.79 15.64
N LEU A 257 4.31 22.68 15.38
CA LEU A 257 5.06 21.43 15.56
C LEU A 257 4.95 20.93 17.01
N ILE A 258 5.16 21.80 17.99
CA ILE A 258 5.05 21.48 19.41
C ILE A 258 3.62 21.03 19.75
N MET A 259 2.63 21.81 19.31
CA MET A 259 1.22 21.53 19.57
C MET A 259 0.79 20.18 18.96
N ASP A 260 1.05 19.95 17.66
CA ASP A 260 0.65 18.73 16.94
C ASP A 260 1.36 17.49 17.53
N PHE A 261 2.64 17.62 17.88
CA PHE A 261 3.42 16.51 18.43
C PHE A 261 2.87 16.04 19.79
N PHE A 262 2.67 16.95 20.74
CA PHE A 262 2.21 16.60 22.09
C PHE A 262 0.69 16.29 22.15
N ALA A 263 -0.10 16.74 21.17
CA ALA A 263 -1.49 16.34 21.04
C ALA A 263 -1.64 14.92 20.47
N SER A 264 -0.62 14.38 19.81
CA SER A 264 -0.63 13.09 19.16
C SER A 264 -0.03 11.99 20.03
N LYS A 265 -0.58 10.78 19.95
CA LYS A 265 0.05 9.59 20.55
C LYS A 265 0.68 8.75 19.44
N PRO A 266 1.93 8.26 19.62
CA PRO A 266 2.55 7.38 18.66
C PRO A 266 1.70 6.13 18.39
N SER A 267 1.37 5.90 17.11
CA SER A 267 0.59 4.75 16.68
C SER A 267 1.53 3.64 16.21
N PRO A 268 1.35 2.38 16.69
CA PRO A 268 2.22 1.27 16.32
C PRO A 268 2.00 0.86 14.86
N LEU A 269 3.06 0.37 14.24
CA LEU A 269 3.00 -0.30 12.94
C LEU A 269 2.83 -1.80 13.14
N ILE A 270 1.84 -2.39 12.47
CA ILE A 270 1.49 -3.79 12.61
C ILE A 270 1.50 -4.45 11.24
N SER A 271 2.15 -5.59 11.14
CA SER A 271 2.07 -6.50 10.00
C SER A 271 1.22 -7.71 10.37
N VAL A 272 0.27 -8.07 9.52
CA VAL A 272 -0.59 -9.24 9.70
C VAL A 272 -0.49 -10.14 8.49
N LYS A 273 -0.21 -11.43 8.74
CA LYS A 273 -0.23 -12.50 7.75
C LYS A 273 -1.16 -13.60 8.24
N CYS A 274 -2.00 -14.13 7.38
CA CYS A 274 -2.83 -15.30 7.69
C CYS A 274 -3.00 -16.20 6.47
N ASN A 275 -3.35 -17.46 6.74
CA ASN A 275 -3.54 -18.51 5.74
C ASN A 275 -4.35 -19.66 6.37
N PRO A 276 -5.44 -20.13 5.72
CA PRO A 276 -6.06 -19.66 4.48
C PRO A 276 -6.90 -18.40 4.66
N TYR A 277 -7.33 -17.77 3.54
CA TYR A 277 -8.22 -16.60 3.56
C TYR A 277 -9.71 -16.97 3.55
N HIS A 278 -10.07 -18.25 3.49
CA HIS A 278 -11.43 -18.73 3.38
C HIS A 278 -11.76 -19.83 4.36
N SER A 279 -13.08 -20.01 4.59
CA SER A 279 -13.63 -21.19 5.28
C SER A 279 -14.74 -21.76 4.40
N GLY A 280 -14.47 -22.89 3.75
CA GLY A 280 -15.36 -23.46 2.75
C GLY A 280 -15.77 -22.46 1.69
N GLY A 281 -17.01 -22.57 1.19
CA GLY A 281 -17.62 -21.62 0.27
C GLY A 281 -18.46 -20.53 0.95
N LYS A 282 -18.38 -20.38 2.29
CA LYS A 282 -19.25 -19.46 3.04
C LYS A 282 -18.61 -18.15 3.42
N VAL A 283 -17.32 -18.15 3.75
CA VAL A 283 -16.63 -16.97 4.26
C VAL A 283 -15.27 -16.82 3.57
N VAL A 284 -14.97 -15.59 3.14
CA VAL A 284 -13.64 -15.21 2.62
C VAL A 284 -13.21 -13.88 3.23
N MET A 285 -11.93 -13.76 3.55
CA MET A 285 -11.29 -12.53 4.00
C MET A 285 -10.52 -11.88 2.84
N ILE A 286 -10.69 -10.56 2.69
CA ILE A 286 -10.00 -9.74 1.69
C ILE A 286 -9.41 -8.49 2.35
N GLY A 287 -8.41 -7.89 1.72
CA GLY A 287 -7.79 -6.66 2.20
C GLY A 287 -7.17 -6.79 3.59
N ASP A 288 -7.29 -5.76 4.42
CA ASP A 288 -6.68 -5.68 5.76
C ASP A 288 -7.14 -6.78 6.73
N ALA A 289 -8.28 -7.43 6.45
CA ALA A 289 -8.71 -8.59 7.22
C ALA A 289 -7.83 -9.81 6.98
N ALA A 290 -7.30 -9.96 5.78
CA ALA A 290 -6.44 -11.05 5.34
C ALA A 290 -4.93 -10.73 5.50
N HIS A 291 -4.53 -9.50 5.14
CA HIS A 291 -3.14 -9.03 5.14
C HIS A 291 -3.10 -7.52 5.40
N ALA A 292 -2.70 -7.13 6.58
CA ALA A 292 -2.63 -5.71 6.95
C ALA A 292 -1.20 -5.19 6.81
N ILE A 293 -0.95 -4.35 5.80
CA ILE A 293 0.26 -3.51 5.70
C ILE A 293 0.21 -2.43 4.61
N VAL A 294 -0.39 -2.69 3.45
CA VAL A 294 -0.44 -1.73 2.33
C VAL A 294 -1.83 -1.71 1.70
N PRO A 295 -2.47 -0.54 1.57
CA PRO A 295 -3.86 -0.42 1.11
C PRO A 295 -4.14 -0.93 -0.31
N PHE A 296 -3.15 -0.93 -1.21
CA PHE A 296 -3.36 -1.22 -2.65
C PHE A 296 -3.64 -2.67 -2.96
N MET A 297 -3.09 -3.59 -2.19
CA MET A 297 -3.30 -5.01 -2.40
C MET A 297 -4.76 -5.38 -2.20
N GLY A 298 -5.46 -4.74 -1.25
CA GLY A 298 -6.88 -5.00 -1.01
C GLY A 298 -7.78 -4.63 -2.20
N LEU A 299 -7.44 -3.60 -2.98
CA LEU A 299 -8.17 -3.26 -4.21
C LEU A 299 -7.96 -4.32 -5.29
N GLU A 300 -6.73 -4.82 -5.44
CA GLU A 300 -6.40 -5.93 -6.36
C GLU A 300 -7.09 -7.23 -5.94
N ASP A 301 -7.27 -7.47 -4.63
CA ASP A 301 -8.04 -8.62 -4.13
C ASP A 301 -9.48 -8.63 -4.65
N CYS A 302 -10.13 -7.45 -4.70
CA CYS A 302 -11.48 -7.33 -5.26
C CYS A 302 -11.52 -7.80 -6.71
N PHE A 303 -10.58 -7.31 -7.52
CA PHE A 303 -10.48 -7.68 -8.92
C PHE A 303 -10.25 -9.19 -9.10
N ILE A 304 -9.28 -9.77 -8.39
CA ILE A 304 -8.93 -11.19 -8.53
C ILE A 304 -10.07 -12.09 -8.04
N LEU A 305 -10.72 -11.73 -6.93
CA LEU A 305 -11.84 -12.52 -6.41
C LEU A 305 -13.06 -12.46 -7.34
N ASP A 306 -13.35 -11.30 -7.92
CA ASP A 306 -14.39 -11.13 -8.94
C ASP A 306 -14.12 -12.01 -10.16
N GLU A 307 -12.91 -11.95 -10.69
CA GLU A 307 -12.51 -12.78 -11.83
C GLU A 307 -12.67 -14.28 -11.54
N LEU A 308 -12.27 -14.73 -10.34
CA LEU A 308 -12.44 -16.12 -9.91
C LEU A 308 -13.90 -16.50 -9.74
N LEU A 309 -14.75 -15.63 -9.22
CA LEU A 309 -16.19 -15.88 -9.13
C LEU A 309 -16.81 -16.03 -10.51
N ARG A 310 -16.44 -15.20 -11.49
CA ARG A 310 -16.93 -15.30 -12.87
C ARG A 310 -16.51 -16.60 -13.55
N ILE A 311 -15.23 -16.96 -13.50
CA ILE A 311 -14.73 -18.16 -14.20
C ILE A 311 -15.19 -19.47 -13.55
N THR A 312 -15.64 -19.44 -12.29
CA THR A 312 -16.22 -20.58 -11.59
C THR A 312 -17.76 -20.58 -11.59
N ASP A 313 -18.38 -19.72 -12.40
CA ASP A 313 -19.82 -19.54 -12.45
C ASP A 313 -20.46 -19.35 -11.05
N PHE A 314 -19.83 -18.46 -10.28
CA PHE A 314 -20.21 -18.14 -8.87
C PHE A 314 -20.22 -19.35 -7.93
N ASN A 315 -19.48 -20.42 -8.26
CA ASN A 315 -19.18 -21.48 -7.31
C ASN A 315 -18.21 -20.94 -6.23
N THR A 316 -18.76 -20.45 -5.13
CA THR A 316 -18.01 -19.79 -4.05
C THR A 316 -16.97 -20.72 -3.41
N GLU A 317 -17.23 -22.02 -3.31
CA GLU A 317 -16.26 -22.96 -2.73
C GLU A 317 -15.01 -23.06 -3.58
N GLN A 318 -15.16 -23.19 -4.89
CA GLN A 318 -14.03 -23.23 -5.82
C GLN A 318 -13.33 -21.86 -5.93
N ALA A 319 -14.08 -20.76 -6.02
CA ALA A 319 -13.53 -19.41 -6.13
C ALA A 319 -12.71 -19.05 -4.90
N PHE A 320 -13.24 -19.28 -3.69
CA PHE A 320 -12.58 -18.92 -2.44
C PHE A 320 -11.32 -19.77 -2.17
N LEU A 321 -11.38 -21.08 -2.53
CA LEU A 321 -10.22 -21.94 -2.47
C LEU A 321 -9.11 -21.49 -3.41
N GLN A 322 -9.44 -21.14 -4.67
CA GLN A 322 -8.48 -20.66 -5.65
C GLN A 322 -7.92 -19.29 -5.25
N PHE A 323 -8.78 -18.38 -4.78
CA PHE A 323 -8.38 -17.08 -4.26
C PHE A 323 -7.37 -17.22 -3.13
N SER A 324 -7.66 -18.06 -2.14
CA SER A 324 -6.77 -18.29 -1.01
C SER A 324 -5.41 -18.85 -1.46
N LYS A 325 -5.38 -19.85 -2.36
CA LYS A 325 -4.15 -20.41 -2.92
C LYS A 325 -3.30 -19.37 -3.67
N LEU A 326 -3.95 -18.47 -4.39
CA LEU A 326 -3.26 -17.42 -5.13
C LEU A 326 -2.75 -16.30 -4.20
N ARG A 327 -3.60 -15.85 -3.28
CA ARG A 327 -3.35 -14.59 -2.55
C ARG A 327 -2.60 -14.75 -1.24
N CYS A 328 -2.62 -15.92 -0.58
CA CYS A 328 -1.87 -16.10 0.66
C CYS A 328 -0.36 -15.89 0.44
N LEU A 329 0.22 -16.49 -0.60
CA LEU A 329 1.64 -16.31 -0.94
C LEU A 329 1.96 -14.85 -1.33
N ASP A 330 1.06 -14.20 -2.06
CA ASP A 330 1.24 -12.80 -2.44
C ASP A 330 1.04 -11.86 -1.24
N GLY A 331 0.14 -12.18 -0.31
CA GLY A 331 -0.05 -11.46 0.94
C GLY A 331 1.16 -11.51 1.87
N GLU A 332 1.79 -12.68 1.97
CA GLU A 332 3.08 -12.81 2.67
C GLU A 332 4.16 -11.98 2.00
N ALA A 333 4.29 -12.12 0.67
CA ALA A 333 5.30 -11.42 -0.11
C ALA A 333 5.15 -9.88 -0.04
N VAL A 334 3.93 -9.35 -0.11
CA VAL A 334 3.72 -7.90 -0.04
C VAL A 334 4.04 -7.35 1.34
N CYS A 335 3.80 -8.10 2.41
CA CYS A 335 4.22 -7.71 3.75
C CYS A 335 5.75 -7.57 3.83
N ASP A 336 6.49 -8.51 3.25
CA ASP A 336 7.96 -8.47 3.23
C ASP A 336 8.48 -7.34 2.32
N LEU A 337 7.86 -7.14 1.16
CA LEU A 337 8.18 -6.05 0.24
C LEU A 337 7.91 -4.67 0.84
N ALA A 338 6.84 -4.52 1.62
CA ALA A 338 6.53 -3.27 2.30
C ALA A 338 7.56 -2.95 3.39
N MET A 339 7.99 -3.97 4.15
CA MET A 339 9.09 -3.81 5.11
C MET A 339 10.42 -3.46 4.44
N TYR A 340 10.73 -4.10 3.31
CA TYR A 340 11.89 -3.73 2.51
C TYR A 340 11.82 -2.27 2.04
N ASN A 341 10.68 -1.85 1.47
CA ASN A 341 10.47 -0.46 1.04
C ASN A 341 10.56 0.55 2.20
N TYR A 342 10.10 0.17 3.39
CA TYR A 342 10.24 0.99 4.59
C TYR A 342 11.73 1.22 4.95
N VAL A 343 12.55 0.16 4.94
CA VAL A 343 13.99 0.26 5.18
C VAL A 343 14.68 1.05 4.05
N GLU A 344 14.27 0.82 2.79
CA GLU A 344 14.77 1.57 1.65
C GLU A 344 14.56 3.07 1.82
N MET A 345 13.34 3.49 2.11
CA MET A 345 13.00 4.91 2.24
C MET A 345 13.69 5.60 3.42
N ARG A 346 13.88 4.91 4.56
CA ARG A 346 14.47 5.54 5.75
C ARG A 346 16.00 5.61 5.73
N ASP A 347 16.67 4.69 4.99
CA ASP A 347 18.12 4.52 5.03
C ASP A 347 18.75 4.40 3.63
N LEU A 348 18.33 3.40 2.82
CA LEU A 348 19.08 3.01 1.62
C LEU A 348 19.15 4.13 0.57
N VAL A 349 18.09 4.90 0.40
CA VAL A 349 18.01 5.99 -0.62
C VAL A 349 19.07 7.07 -0.45
N SER A 350 19.70 7.20 0.72
CA SER A 350 20.81 8.13 0.98
C SER A 350 22.19 7.51 0.77
N ARG A 351 22.29 6.20 0.52
CA ARG A 351 23.56 5.50 0.35
C ARG A 351 24.04 5.56 -1.09
N ARG A 352 25.31 5.89 -1.30
CA ARG A 352 25.92 5.95 -2.66
C ARG A 352 25.82 4.62 -3.40
N SER A 353 25.96 3.47 -2.70
CA SER A 353 25.84 2.14 -3.30
C SER A 353 24.44 1.87 -3.84
N PHE A 354 23.39 2.31 -3.14
CA PHE A 354 22.00 2.20 -3.59
C PHE A 354 21.74 3.04 -4.84
N ILE A 355 22.21 4.29 -4.85
CA ILE A 355 22.07 5.20 -6.00
C ILE A 355 22.75 4.60 -7.23
N TRP A 356 23.96 4.06 -7.06
CA TRP A 356 24.69 3.39 -8.13
C TRP A 356 23.96 2.16 -8.69
N ARG A 357 23.47 1.31 -7.79
CA ARG A 357 22.65 0.15 -8.14
C ARG A 357 21.40 0.57 -8.92
N LYS A 358 20.71 1.61 -8.47
CA LYS A 358 19.54 2.13 -9.15
C LYS A 358 19.85 2.58 -10.58
N HIS A 359 20.91 3.33 -10.80
CA HIS A 359 21.32 3.73 -12.14
C HIS A 359 21.64 2.53 -13.05
N MET A 360 22.27 1.50 -12.49
CA MET A 360 22.53 0.26 -13.21
C MET A 360 21.20 -0.45 -13.57
N ASP A 361 20.29 -0.58 -12.62
CA ASP A 361 18.99 -1.18 -12.86
C ASP A 361 18.17 -0.41 -13.92
N ASP A 362 18.21 0.92 -13.90
CA ASP A 362 17.56 1.78 -14.90
C ASP A 362 18.19 1.60 -16.29
N LEU A 363 19.50 1.48 -16.39
CA LEU A 363 20.21 1.22 -17.64
C LEU A 363 19.86 -0.17 -18.21
N LEU A 364 19.92 -1.20 -17.37
CA LEU A 364 19.59 -2.56 -17.77
C LEU A 364 18.13 -2.68 -18.18
N HIS A 365 17.22 -1.99 -17.51
CA HIS A 365 15.81 -1.93 -17.88
C HIS A 365 15.59 -1.27 -19.24
N ARG A 366 16.34 -0.20 -19.57
CA ARG A 366 16.29 0.44 -20.90
C ARG A 366 16.77 -0.49 -22.01
N LEU A 367 17.83 -1.25 -21.75
CA LEU A 367 18.41 -2.17 -22.74
C LEU A 367 17.60 -3.46 -22.88
N PHE A 368 17.01 -3.95 -21.79
CA PHE A 368 16.32 -5.24 -21.70
C PHE A 368 14.99 -5.13 -20.92
N PRO A 369 13.99 -4.37 -21.41
CA PRO A 369 12.79 -4.02 -20.63
C PRO A 369 11.94 -5.22 -20.22
N SER A 370 11.95 -6.30 -21.03
CA SER A 370 11.20 -7.52 -20.73
C SER A 370 11.89 -8.47 -19.76
N PHE A 371 13.22 -8.34 -19.61
CA PHE A 371 14.03 -9.25 -18.80
C PHE A 371 14.48 -8.62 -17.48
N TRP A 372 14.80 -7.33 -17.50
CA TRP A 372 15.27 -6.63 -16.32
C TRP A 372 14.23 -5.62 -15.84
N ILE A 373 13.34 -6.06 -14.97
CA ILE A 373 12.31 -5.19 -14.40
C ILE A 373 12.73 -4.87 -12.96
N PRO A 374 13.12 -3.61 -12.66
CA PRO A 374 13.50 -3.21 -11.30
C PRO A 374 12.41 -3.52 -10.28
N LEU A 375 12.80 -3.84 -9.05
CA LEU A 375 11.87 -4.25 -8.00
C LEU A 375 10.70 -3.26 -7.83
N TYR A 376 11.01 -1.97 -7.71
CA TYR A 376 9.98 -0.95 -7.54
C TYR A 376 8.99 -0.92 -8.71
N SER A 377 9.48 -1.03 -9.93
CA SER A 377 8.65 -1.07 -11.15
C SER A 377 7.79 -2.33 -11.21
N SER A 378 8.34 -3.50 -10.85
CA SER A 378 7.59 -4.76 -10.84
C SER A 378 6.48 -4.77 -9.80
N VAL A 379 6.72 -4.22 -8.61
CA VAL A 379 5.73 -4.14 -7.53
C VAL A 379 4.63 -3.12 -7.83
N THR A 380 5.01 -1.94 -8.35
CA THR A 380 4.11 -0.78 -8.41
C THR A 380 3.44 -0.60 -9.76
N PHE A 381 4.11 -0.97 -10.86
CA PHE A 381 3.70 -0.64 -12.24
C PHE A 381 3.46 -1.83 -13.15
N SER A 382 3.39 -3.05 -12.61
CA SER A 382 3.13 -4.25 -13.39
C SER A 382 2.08 -5.15 -12.74
N ASP A 383 1.57 -6.11 -13.51
CA ASP A 383 0.69 -7.19 -13.04
C ASP A 383 1.47 -8.38 -12.46
N MET A 384 2.80 -8.27 -12.33
CA MET A 384 3.63 -9.34 -11.79
C MET A 384 3.21 -9.65 -10.35
N ARG A 385 2.91 -10.91 -10.05
CA ARG A 385 2.56 -11.34 -8.69
C ARG A 385 3.64 -10.96 -7.68
N TYR A 386 3.26 -10.53 -6.49
CA TYR A 386 4.22 -10.06 -5.47
C TYR A 386 5.28 -11.11 -5.10
N SER A 387 4.87 -12.38 -5.01
CA SER A 387 5.80 -13.49 -4.82
C SER A 387 6.81 -13.63 -5.97
N LYS A 388 6.39 -13.38 -7.21
CA LYS A 388 7.30 -13.35 -8.37
C LYS A 388 8.21 -12.12 -8.38
N CYS A 389 7.76 -10.97 -7.86
CA CYS A 389 8.61 -9.78 -7.72
C CYS A 389 9.82 -10.04 -6.80
N ILE A 390 9.62 -10.79 -5.69
CA ILE A 390 10.71 -11.20 -4.80
C ILE A 390 11.68 -12.14 -5.54
N ALA A 391 11.16 -13.15 -6.23
CA ALA A 391 11.99 -14.09 -6.99
C ALA A 391 12.80 -13.38 -8.09
N ASN A 392 12.17 -12.46 -8.84
CA ASN A 392 12.85 -11.63 -9.85
C ASN A 392 13.97 -10.80 -9.24
N LYS A 393 13.73 -10.17 -8.08
CA LYS A 393 14.75 -9.41 -7.36
C LYS A 393 15.93 -10.30 -6.92
N GLN A 394 15.64 -11.48 -6.40
CA GLN A 394 16.68 -12.42 -6.00
C GLN A 394 17.56 -12.88 -7.18
N GLU A 395 16.96 -13.15 -8.34
CA GLU A 395 17.72 -13.46 -9.56
C GLU A 395 18.58 -12.27 -10.04
N GLN A 396 18.03 -11.07 -10.00
CA GLN A 396 18.77 -9.84 -10.34
C GLN A 396 19.96 -9.61 -9.38
N ASP A 397 19.78 -9.93 -8.09
CA ASP A 397 20.86 -9.79 -7.09
C ASP A 397 21.98 -10.82 -7.29
N ARG A 398 21.64 -12.03 -7.78
CA ARG A 398 22.66 -13.06 -8.13
C ARG A 398 23.49 -12.67 -9.36
N VAL A 399 22.90 -11.95 -10.30
CA VAL A 399 23.57 -11.48 -11.52
C VAL A 399 24.38 -10.22 -11.25
N SER A 400 24.00 -9.43 -10.25
CA SER A 400 24.71 -8.21 -9.87
C SER A 400 26.07 -8.54 -9.30
N ILE A 401 27.09 -7.83 -9.75
CA ILE A 401 28.51 -8.01 -9.38
C ILE A 401 28.64 -8.12 -7.85
N PRO A 402 29.39 -9.10 -7.32
CA PRO A 402 29.66 -9.22 -5.90
C PRO A 402 30.18 -7.89 -5.34
N GLN A 403 29.56 -7.38 -4.29
CA GLN A 403 29.91 -6.10 -3.65
C GLN A 403 31.41 -6.03 -3.26
N ASN A 404 32.06 -7.16 -3.08
CA ASN A 404 33.48 -7.28 -2.76
C ASN A 404 34.42 -6.90 -3.92
N MET A 405 33.98 -6.87 -5.19
CA MET A 405 34.80 -6.46 -6.33
C MET A 405 34.87 -4.96 -6.55
N MET A 406 33.93 -4.18 -6.01
CA MET A 406 33.93 -2.71 -6.12
C MET A 406 34.98 -2.02 -5.23
N MET A 407 35.45 -2.68 -4.17
CA MET A 407 36.38 -2.11 -3.21
C MET A 407 37.85 -2.15 -3.69
N HIS A 408 38.17 -2.80 -4.81
CA HIS A 408 39.55 -3.03 -5.24
C HIS A 408 39.89 -2.48 -6.64
N GLY A 409 39.36 -1.33 -7.01
CA GLY A 409 39.99 -0.47 -8.05
C GLY A 409 40.17 -1.03 -9.49
N PHE A 410 39.43 -2.08 -9.91
CA PHE A 410 39.54 -2.64 -11.27
C PHE A 410 38.39 -2.20 -12.17
N ALA A 411 38.56 -1.09 -12.88
CA ALA A 411 37.51 -0.41 -13.66
C ALA A 411 37.08 -1.07 -14.99
N LEU A 412 37.76 -2.11 -15.50
CA LEU A 412 37.53 -2.61 -16.88
C LEU A 412 37.12 -4.09 -17.03
N ARG A 413 37.27 -4.92 -16.00
CA ARG A 413 36.92 -6.34 -16.07
C ARG A 413 35.40 -6.65 -15.82
N PRO A 414 34.62 -5.79 -15.18
CA PRO A 414 33.19 -6.07 -14.92
C PRO A 414 32.34 -6.21 -16.19
N TRP A 415 32.65 -5.48 -17.25
CA TRP A 415 31.86 -5.48 -18.49
C TRP A 415 31.88 -6.80 -19.25
N ILE A 416 33.03 -7.50 -19.25
CA ILE A 416 33.17 -8.79 -19.92
C ILE A 416 32.42 -9.87 -19.19
N TYR A 417 32.41 -9.88 -17.85
CA TYR A 417 31.63 -10.81 -17.04
C TYR A 417 30.13 -10.56 -17.13
N LEU A 418 29.72 -9.28 -17.15
CA LEU A 418 28.32 -8.91 -17.31
C LEU A 418 27.77 -9.36 -18.67
N THR A 419 28.54 -9.18 -19.76
CA THR A 419 28.14 -9.57 -21.11
C THR A 419 28.01 -11.09 -21.25
N VAL A 420 28.98 -11.85 -20.74
CA VAL A 420 28.93 -13.33 -20.77
C VAL A 420 27.82 -13.89 -19.88
N HIS A 421 27.56 -13.28 -18.73
CA HIS A 421 26.52 -13.74 -17.82
C HIS A 421 25.10 -13.37 -18.33
N ILE A 422 24.93 -12.20 -18.94
CA ILE A 422 23.69 -11.80 -19.60
C ILE A 422 23.39 -12.75 -20.79
N MET A 423 24.38 -13.13 -21.57
CA MET A 423 24.19 -14.11 -22.67
C MET A 423 23.78 -15.49 -22.11
N ASN A 424 24.39 -15.96 -21.04
CA ASN A 424 24.02 -17.22 -20.38
C ASN A 424 22.63 -17.18 -19.72
N VAL A 425 22.23 -16.03 -19.17
CA VAL A 425 20.89 -15.83 -18.59
C VAL A 425 19.83 -15.75 -19.68
N THR A 426 20.10 -15.04 -20.78
CA THR A 426 19.18 -14.98 -21.92
C THR A 426 18.97 -16.35 -22.59
N GLU A 427 19.99 -17.20 -22.67
CA GLU A 427 19.83 -18.59 -23.15
C GLU A 427 19.01 -19.44 -22.17
N ARG A 428 19.20 -19.33 -20.87
CA ARG A 428 18.42 -20.07 -19.86
C ARG A 428 16.95 -19.63 -19.82
N PHE A 429 16.63 -18.39 -20.14
CA PHE A 429 15.26 -17.90 -20.22
C PHE A 429 14.57 -18.25 -21.54
N LYS A 430 15.30 -18.35 -22.66
CA LYS A 430 14.74 -18.83 -23.93
C LYS A 430 14.22 -20.27 -23.86
N THR A 431 14.76 -21.09 -22.97
CA THR A 431 14.36 -22.48 -22.74
C THR A 431 13.20 -22.67 -21.74
N LYS A 432 12.73 -21.58 -21.09
CA LYS A 432 11.70 -21.61 -20.04
C LYS A 432 10.49 -20.71 -20.34
N THR A 433 10.10 -20.52 -21.58
CA THR A 433 8.81 -19.91 -21.87
C THR A 433 7.69 -20.95 -21.67
N PRO A 434 6.89 -20.90 -20.60
CA PRO A 434 5.64 -21.62 -20.56
C PRO A 434 4.68 -20.92 -21.54
N ARG A 435 4.16 -21.65 -22.50
CA ARG A 435 2.94 -21.25 -23.20
C ARG A 435 1.82 -21.19 -22.17
N TYR A 436 1.40 -19.99 -21.82
CA TYR A 436 0.15 -19.75 -21.13
C TYR A 436 -0.68 -18.80 -21.96
N TYR A 437 -1.87 -19.29 -22.26
CA TYR A 437 -3.01 -18.76 -23.02
C TYR A 437 -3.03 -19.16 -24.51
N SER A 438 -3.60 -20.34 -24.76
CA SER A 438 -4.60 -20.58 -25.77
C SER A 438 -5.88 -20.96 -25.07
#